data_f1fad25153a2cfe320febea3f47a32ff
#
_entry.id   f1fad25153a2cfe320febea3f47a32ff
#
_cell.length_a   1.000
_cell.length_b   1.000
_cell.length_c   1.000
_cell.angle_alpha   90.00
_cell.angle_beta   90.00
_cell.angle_gamma   90.00
#
_symmetry.space_group_name_H-M   'P 1'
#
loop_
_entity.id
_entity.type
_entity.pdbx_description
1 polymer ?
#
loop_
_entity_poly.entity_id
_entity_poly.type
_entity_poly.pdbx_seq_one_letter_code
_entity_poly.pdbx_strand_id
1 'polypeptide(L)'
;MKKTPFVTKEQVEEIVKKFPTPIHLYDEAGIRRTARLVNKAFSWNKGFKEYFAVKATPNPYLLQILREEGCGADCSSYTELLMSDAVGFKESEIMFSSNAT
;
A
#
# COMPACT_ATOMS: atom_id res chain seq x y z
N MET A 1 1.68 21.67 -11.12
CA MET A 1 1.48 20.35 -11.76
C MET A 1 0.00 20.04 -11.85
N LYS A 2 -0.47 19.75 -13.02
CA LYS A 2 -1.88 19.41 -13.24
C LYS A 2 -2.09 17.93 -12.99
N LYS A 3 -2.97 17.59 -12.06
CA LYS A 3 -3.29 16.20 -11.76
C LYS A 3 -4.47 15.75 -12.61
N THR A 4 -4.34 14.57 -13.20
CA THR A 4 -5.40 13.96 -14.00
C THR A 4 -5.94 12.76 -13.24
N PRO A 5 -7.26 12.64 -13.07
CA PRO A 5 -7.85 11.47 -12.45
C PRO A 5 -7.47 10.20 -13.22
N PHE A 6 -7.28 9.10 -12.52
CA PHE A 6 -6.91 7.83 -13.17
C PHE A 6 -8.11 7.08 -13.78
N VAL A 7 -9.32 7.60 -13.58
CA VAL A 7 -10.54 7.07 -14.20
C VAL A 7 -11.33 8.23 -14.82
N THR A 8 -12.10 7.91 -15.86
CA THR A 8 -13.00 8.88 -16.50
C THR A 8 -14.33 8.90 -15.77
N LYS A 9 -15.16 9.93 -16.04
CA LYS A 9 -16.51 10.03 -15.51
C LYS A 9 -17.33 8.80 -15.91
N GLU A 10 -17.22 8.37 -17.16
CA GLU A 10 -17.94 7.22 -17.69
C GLU A 10 -17.54 5.93 -16.96
N GLN A 11 -16.26 5.78 -16.67
CA GLN A 11 -15.77 4.63 -15.91
C GLN A 11 -16.33 4.64 -14.48
N VAL A 12 -16.35 5.80 -13.82
CA VAL A 12 -16.93 5.93 -12.48
C VAL A 12 -18.41 5.55 -12.50
N GLU A 13 -19.16 6.01 -13.49
CA GLU A 13 -20.58 5.69 -13.62
C GLU A 13 -20.81 4.18 -13.76
N GLU A 14 -19.96 3.48 -14.51
CA GLU A 14 -20.04 2.03 -14.63
C GLU A 14 -19.68 1.32 -13.34
N ILE A 15 -18.64 1.80 -12.64
CA ILE A 15 -18.19 1.21 -11.39
C ILE A 15 -19.28 1.30 -10.32
N VAL A 16 -19.94 2.47 -10.17
CA VAL A 16 -20.94 2.65 -9.12
C VAL A 16 -22.22 1.86 -9.37
N LYS A 17 -22.44 1.37 -10.57
CA LYS A 17 -23.53 0.45 -10.85
C LYS A 17 -23.32 -0.89 -10.16
N LYS A 18 -22.05 -1.32 -10.04
CA LYS A 18 -21.68 -2.60 -9.42
C LYS A 18 -21.33 -2.44 -7.93
N PHE A 19 -20.76 -1.30 -7.57
CA PHE A 19 -20.28 -1.03 -6.22
C PHE A 19 -20.87 0.29 -5.74
N PRO A 20 -21.98 0.26 -4.97
CA PRO A 20 -22.65 1.49 -4.52
C PRO A 20 -21.74 2.37 -3.68
N THR A 21 -21.89 3.68 -3.85
CA THR A 21 -21.16 4.66 -3.02
C THR A 21 -21.68 4.63 -1.57
N PRO A 22 -20.85 4.99 -0.58
CA PRO A 22 -19.47 5.45 -0.72
C PRO A 22 -18.50 4.30 -0.98
N ILE A 23 -17.48 4.54 -1.81
CA ILE A 23 -16.44 3.56 -2.13
C ILE A 23 -15.07 4.23 -2.20
N HIS A 24 -14.03 3.42 -2.02
CA HIS A 24 -12.65 3.84 -2.28
C HIS A 24 -12.20 3.18 -3.57
N LEU A 25 -11.64 3.98 -4.48
CA LEU A 25 -11.04 3.49 -5.72
C LEU A 25 -9.53 3.63 -5.62
N TYR A 26 -8.82 2.58 -5.98
CA TYR A 26 -7.37 2.57 -5.95
C TYR A 26 -6.81 2.29 -7.33
N ASP A 27 -5.73 2.98 -7.68
CA ASP A 27 -5.02 2.80 -8.94
C ASP A 27 -3.84 1.86 -8.70
N GLU A 28 -4.05 0.57 -8.95
CA GLU A 28 -2.99 -0.42 -8.73
C GLU A 28 -1.74 -0.10 -9.54
N ALA A 29 -1.88 0.24 -10.81
CA ALA A 29 -0.74 0.58 -11.66
C ALA A 29 0.02 1.78 -11.11
N GLY A 30 -0.70 2.78 -10.61
CA GLY A 30 -0.09 3.96 -9.99
C GLY A 30 0.63 3.66 -8.70
N ILE A 31 0.05 2.81 -7.85
CA ILE A 31 0.69 2.37 -6.61
C ILE A 31 1.99 1.65 -6.92
N ARG A 32 1.96 0.70 -7.87
CA ARG A 32 3.17 -0.05 -8.26
C ARG A 32 4.24 0.87 -8.84
N ARG A 33 3.84 1.79 -9.70
CA ARG A 33 4.75 2.75 -10.32
C ARG A 33 5.45 3.62 -9.28
N THR A 34 4.69 4.12 -8.29
CA THR A 34 5.23 4.97 -7.23
C THR A 34 6.18 4.18 -6.34
N ALA A 35 5.83 2.95 -5.97
CA ALA A 35 6.72 2.08 -5.18
C ALA A 35 8.03 1.84 -5.91
N ARG A 36 7.98 1.57 -7.21
CA ARG A 36 9.18 1.38 -8.03
C ARG A 36 10.03 2.63 -8.14
N LEU A 37 9.39 3.80 -8.22
CA LEU A 37 10.11 5.08 -8.26
C LEU A 37 10.89 5.33 -6.97
N VAL A 38 10.26 5.07 -5.82
CA VAL A 38 10.92 5.24 -4.51
C VAL A 38 12.09 4.27 -4.40
N ASN A 39 11.89 3.01 -4.71
CA ASN A 39 12.95 2.01 -4.65
C ASN A 39 14.12 2.36 -5.60
N LYS A 40 13.81 2.86 -6.79
CA LYS A 40 14.81 3.28 -7.74
C LYS A 40 15.59 4.51 -7.25
N ALA A 41 14.90 5.48 -6.67
CA ALA A 41 15.51 6.70 -6.17
C ALA A 41 16.55 6.43 -5.07
N PHE A 42 16.34 5.38 -4.28
CA PHE A 42 17.25 5.01 -3.19
C PHE A 42 18.09 3.76 -3.50
N SER A 43 18.15 3.35 -4.77
CA SER A 43 18.88 2.14 -5.18
C SER A 43 20.39 2.22 -4.95
N TRP A 44 20.93 3.42 -4.77
CA TRP A 44 22.33 3.63 -4.41
C TRP A 44 22.66 3.14 -2.99
N ASN A 45 21.65 3.01 -2.15
CA ASN A 45 21.80 2.53 -0.77
C ASN A 45 21.28 1.09 -0.69
N LYS A 46 22.17 0.13 -0.60
CA LYS A 46 21.81 -1.30 -0.56
C LYS A 46 20.98 -1.68 0.67
N GLY A 47 21.09 -0.90 1.74
CA GLY A 47 20.34 -1.14 2.96
C GLY A 47 18.96 -0.50 2.97
N PHE A 48 18.61 0.24 1.93
CA PHE A 48 17.32 0.92 1.87
C PHE A 48 16.17 -0.08 1.76
N LYS A 49 15.13 0.17 2.55
CA LYS A 49 13.86 -0.55 2.43
C LYS A 49 12.73 0.38 2.84
N GLU A 50 11.71 0.49 2.00
CA GLU A 50 10.50 1.25 2.32
C GLU A 50 9.57 0.38 3.13
N TYR A 51 9.13 0.88 4.28
CA TYR A 51 8.13 0.23 5.13
C TYR A 51 6.85 1.06 5.07
N PHE A 52 5.81 0.49 4.52
CA PHE A 52 4.53 1.18 4.35
C PHE A 52 3.73 1.17 5.65
N ALA A 53 3.26 2.36 6.08
CA ALA A 53 2.44 2.49 7.29
C ALA A 53 1.08 1.85 7.07
N VAL A 54 0.86 0.70 7.68
CA VAL A 54 -0.38 -0.09 7.51
C VAL A 54 -1.61 0.72 7.88
N LYS A 55 -1.52 1.54 8.93
CA LYS A 55 -2.66 2.36 9.38
C LYS A 55 -3.14 3.36 8.32
N ALA A 56 -2.30 3.75 7.38
CA ALA A 56 -2.68 4.68 6.32
C ALA A 56 -3.70 4.06 5.38
N THR A 57 -3.59 2.77 5.12
CA THR A 57 -4.52 2.04 4.27
C THR A 57 -4.52 0.57 4.70
N PRO A 58 -5.30 0.21 5.74
CA PRO A 58 -5.30 -1.17 6.26
C PRO A 58 -6.13 -2.10 5.38
N ASN A 59 -5.65 -2.34 4.18
CA ASN A 59 -6.33 -3.17 3.17
C ASN A 59 -5.36 -4.27 2.72
N PRO A 60 -5.67 -5.55 2.97
CA PRO A 60 -4.77 -6.65 2.63
C PRO A 60 -4.36 -6.71 1.16
N TYR A 61 -5.25 -6.36 0.24
CA TYR A 61 -4.92 -6.37 -1.19
C TYR A 61 -3.89 -5.30 -1.53
N LEU A 62 -4.00 -4.11 -0.93
CA LEU A 62 -3.02 -3.04 -1.16
C LEU A 62 -1.68 -3.38 -0.54
N LEU A 63 -1.70 -3.98 0.65
CA LEU A 63 -0.48 -4.43 1.32
C LEU A 63 0.22 -5.52 0.49
N GLN A 64 -0.54 -6.41 -0.14
CA GLN A 64 0.01 -7.43 -1.02
C GLN A 64 0.71 -6.80 -2.23
N ILE A 65 0.09 -5.79 -2.84
CA ILE A 65 0.70 -5.07 -3.97
C ILE A 65 2.04 -4.47 -3.54
N LEU A 66 2.06 -3.79 -2.40
CA LEU A 66 3.29 -3.17 -1.88
C LEU A 66 4.34 -4.21 -1.53
N ARG A 67 3.94 -5.33 -0.96
CA ARG A 67 4.85 -6.44 -0.67
C ARG A 67 5.48 -6.97 -1.95
N GLU A 68 4.71 -7.16 -3.01
CA GLU A 68 5.19 -7.62 -4.30
C GLU A 68 6.19 -6.64 -4.91
N GLU A 69 6.06 -5.35 -4.61
CA GLU A 69 6.98 -4.33 -5.08
C GLU A 69 8.19 -4.14 -4.14
N GLY A 70 8.35 -5.00 -3.15
CA GLY A 70 9.52 -4.99 -2.28
C GLY A 70 9.41 -4.12 -1.04
N CYS A 71 8.23 -3.59 -0.73
CA CYS A 71 8.03 -2.81 0.49
C CYS A 71 7.78 -3.72 1.69
N GLY A 72 8.18 -3.27 2.87
CA GLY A 72 7.81 -3.89 4.13
C GLY A 72 6.57 -3.23 4.70
N ALA A 73 6.13 -3.69 5.87
CA ALA A 73 4.98 -3.16 6.58
C ALA A 73 5.43 -2.50 7.88
N ASP A 74 4.97 -1.27 8.11
CA ASP A 74 5.18 -0.55 9.36
C ASP A 74 3.87 -0.62 10.16
N CYS A 75 3.90 -1.35 11.26
CA CYS A 75 2.74 -1.64 12.08
C CYS A 75 2.75 -0.83 13.37
N SER A 76 1.59 -0.36 13.80
CA SER A 76 1.42 0.41 15.03
C SER A 76 0.50 -0.28 16.04
N SER A 77 -0.04 -1.44 15.72
CA SER A 77 -0.98 -2.16 16.58
C SER A 77 -0.89 -3.66 16.35
N TYR A 78 -1.45 -4.42 17.28
CA TYR A 78 -1.52 -5.86 17.16
C TYR A 78 -2.34 -6.29 15.95
N THR A 79 -3.45 -5.62 15.70
CA THR A 79 -4.30 -5.91 14.54
C THR A 79 -3.54 -5.75 13.22
N GLU A 80 -2.69 -4.71 13.13
CA GLU A 80 -1.86 -4.50 11.95
C GLU A 80 -0.82 -5.60 11.78
N LEU A 81 -0.27 -6.11 12.88
CA LEU A 81 0.65 -7.24 12.84
C LEU A 81 -0.05 -8.49 12.31
N LEU A 82 -1.28 -8.75 12.78
CA LEU A 82 -2.08 -9.88 12.30
C LEU A 82 -2.38 -9.77 10.80
N MET A 83 -2.73 -8.56 10.35
CA MET A 83 -2.99 -8.33 8.93
C MET A 83 -1.74 -8.54 8.09
N SER A 84 -0.60 -8.05 8.56
CA SER A 84 0.67 -8.20 7.86
C SER A 84 1.10 -9.67 7.77
N ASP A 85 0.88 -10.42 8.83
CA ASP A 85 1.14 -11.85 8.84
C ASP A 85 0.23 -12.58 7.82
N ALA A 86 -1.04 -12.23 7.80
CA ALA A 86 -2.01 -12.83 6.87
C ALA A 86 -1.66 -12.55 5.41
N VAL A 87 -1.11 -11.37 5.12
CA VAL A 87 -0.67 -11.01 3.77
C VAL A 87 0.59 -11.79 3.38
N GLY A 88 1.40 -12.18 4.37
CA GLY A 88 2.60 -12.99 4.13
C GLY A 88 3.91 -12.25 4.32
N PHE A 89 3.90 -11.09 4.97
CA PHE A 89 5.15 -10.41 5.31
C PHE A 89 5.96 -11.27 6.29
N LYS A 90 7.27 -11.35 6.05
CA LYS A 90 8.21 -12.08 6.90
C LYS A 90 8.74 -11.15 8.01
N GLU A 91 9.35 -11.75 9.03
CA GLU A 91 9.86 -11.02 10.20
C GLU A 91 10.67 -9.78 9.85
N SER A 92 11.63 -9.92 8.96
CA SER A 92 12.50 -8.80 8.55
C SER A 92 11.79 -7.75 7.71
N GLU A 93 10.58 -8.05 7.26
CA GLU A 93 9.76 -7.16 6.44
C GLU A 93 8.75 -6.38 7.26
N ILE A 94 8.74 -6.57 8.58
CA ILE A 94 7.80 -5.92 9.49
C ILE A 94 8.57 -5.02 10.46
N MET A 95 8.13 -3.77 10.56
CA MET A 95 8.60 -2.80 11.53
C MET A 95 7.47 -2.52 12.50
N PHE A 96 7.75 -2.43 13.79
CA PHE A 96 6.75 -2.02 14.77
C PHE A 96 7.17 -0.66 15.33
N SER A 97 6.40 0.37 15.04
CA SER A 97 6.71 1.76 15.41
C SER A 97 5.66 2.33 16.35
N SER A 98 5.48 1.68 17.49
CA SER A 98 4.56 2.14 18.52
C SER A 98 5.08 1.69 19.88
N ASN A 99 4.54 2.30 20.93
CA ASN A 99 4.83 1.88 22.29
C ASN A 99 4.04 0.60 22.58
N ALA A 100 4.76 -0.47 22.84
CA ALA A 100 4.16 -1.72 23.27
C ALA A 100 4.22 -1.78 24.80
N THR A 101 3.09 -1.98 25.42
CA THR A 101 3.01 -2.17 26.86
C THR A 101 2.57 -3.58 27.18
#